data_892ef379cbf516be5469d08fb96c3c29
#
_entry.id   892ef379cbf516be5469d08fb96c3c29
#
_cell.length_a   1.000
_cell.length_b   1.000
_cell.length_c   1.000
_cell.angle_alpha   90.00
_cell.angle_beta   90.00
_cell.angle_gamma   90.00
#
_symmetry.space_group_name_H-M   'P 1'
#
loop_
_entity.id
_entity.type
_entity.pdbx_description
1 polymer ?
#
loop_
_entity_poly.entity_id
_entity_poly.type
_entity_poly.pdbx_seq_one_letter_code
_entity_poly.pdbx_strand_id
1 'polypeptide(L)'
;MIPRYSRKILKEIWEDNNKFQIWLDLEILACEAMEKLGQIPKGTSNRIKKKAKFKVKEIEKIEEKTKHDVIAFLTNVAKYVGAESRYIHKGLTSSDILDTSFSIQLNQSSNIILGGLEKLSKSLLRIAKKHKYTLCLSLIHISEPTRPTWI
;
A
#
# COMPACT_ATOMS: atom_id res chain seq x y z
N MET A 1 1.65 -9.46 11.83
CA MET A 1 0.20 -9.74 11.57
C MET A 1 -0.06 -11.22 11.83
N ILE A 2 -1.18 -11.60 12.47
CA ILE A 2 -1.50 -13.01 12.75
C ILE A 2 -1.99 -13.67 11.45
N PRO A 3 -1.28 -14.70 10.91
CA PRO A 3 -1.55 -15.22 9.56
C PRO A 3 -2.99 -15.72 9.35
N ARG A 4 -3.58 -16.38 10.36
CA ARG A 4 -4.94 -16.93 10.27
C ARG A 4 -6.05 -15.88 10.18
N TYR A 5 -5.76 -14.63 10.52
CA TYR A 5 -6.71 -13.51 10.48
C TYR A 5 -6.43 -12.54 9.34
N SER A 6 -5.44 -12.86 8.50
CA SER A 6 -5.00 -11.97 7.42
C SER A 6 -5.38 -12.54 6.06
N ARG A 7 -5.99 -11.72 5.22
CA ARG A 7 -6.16 -12.06 3.81
C ARG A 7 -4.83 -11.88 3.09
N LYS A 8 -4.39 -12.91 2.35
CA LYS A 8 -3.10 -12.92 1.65
C LYS A 8 -2.85 -11.66 0.83
N ILE A 9 -3.84 -11.26 0.03
CA ILE A 9 -3.75 -10.08 -0.84
C ILE A 9 -3.52 -8.76 -0.07
N LEU A 10 -4.10 -8.61 1.13
CA LEU A 10 -3.86 -7.43 1.96
C LEU A 10 -2.52 -7.53 2.68
N LYS A 11 -2.11 -8.73 3.09
CA LYS A 11 -0.82 -8.95 3.72
C LYS A 11 0.33 -8.55 2.78
N GLU A 12 0.27 -8.97 1.52
CA GLU A 12 1.29 -8.68 0.51
C GLU A 12 1.52 -7.18 0.28
N ILE A 13 0.46 -6.36 0.41
CA ILE A 13 0.59 -4.89 0.29
C ILE A 13 1.49 -4.32 1.40
N TRP A 14 1.43 -4.90 2.61
CA TRP A 14 2.14 -4.41 3.79
C TRP A 14 3.46 -5.12 4.07
N GLU A 15 3.89 -6.01 3.17
CA GLU A 15 5.20 -6.65 3.26
C GLU A 15 6.31 -5.72 2.73
N ASP A 16 7.51 -5.90 3.27
CA ASP A 16 8.67 -5.07 2.93
C ASP A 16 9.02 -5.11 1.44
N ASN A 17 8.77 -6.22 0.76
CA ASN A 17 8.96 -6.30 -0.70
C ASN A 17 8.12 -5.28 -1.45
N ASN A 18 6.83 -5.14 -1.12
CA ASN A 18 5.96 -4.14 -1.76
C ASN A 18 6.35 -2.71 -1.36
N LYS A 19 6.64 -2.50 -0.08
CA LYS A 19 7.12 -1.20 0.42
C LYS A 19 8.37 -0.72 -0.33
N PHE A 20 9.41 -1.54 -0.38
CA PHE A 20 10.65 -1.17 -1.04
C PHE A 20 10.52 -1.11 -2.57
N GLN A 21 9.60 -1.86 -3.16
CA GLN A 21 9.30 -1.71 -4.59
C GLN A 21 8.68 -0.33 -4.88
N ILE A 22 7.73 0.11 -4.06
CA ILE A 22 7.14 1.45 -4.17
C ILE A 22 8.22 2.53 -3.98
N TRP A 23 9.11 2.37 -3.00
CA TRP A 23 10.22 3.31 -2.81
C TRP A 23 11.12 3.40 -4.05
N LEU A 24 11.44 2.24 -4.64
CA LEU A 24 12.25 2.21 -5.85
C LEU A 24 11.56 2.91 -7.02
N ASP A 25 10.27 2.68 -7.19
CA ASP A 25 9.49 3.30 -8.25
C ASP A 25 9.41 4.82 -8.07
N LEU A 26 9.24 5.30 -6.83
CA LEU A 26 9.24 6.74 -6.51
C LEU A 26 10.60 7.39 -6.84
N GLU A 27 11.70 6.75 -6.44
CA GLU A 27 13.05 7.25 -6.75
C GLU A 27 13.32 7.32 -8.26
N ILE A 28 12.85 6.31 -9.00
CA ILE A 28 12.98 6.29 -10.47
C ILE A 28 12.13 7.40 -11.08
N LEU A 29 10.89 7.60 -10.63
CA LEU A 29 10.02 8.66 -11.11
C LEU A 29 10.59 10.05 -10.82
N ALA A 30 11.20 10.23 -9.64
CA ALA A 30 11.89 11.47 -9.31
C ALA A 30 13.08 11.72 -10.25
N CYS A 31 13.86 10.69 -10.55
CA CYS A 31 14.93 10.79 -11.55
C CYS A 31 14.39 11.11 -12.95
N GLU A 32 13.27 10.51 -13.37
CA GLU A 32 12.62 10.82 -14.65
C GLU A 32 12.16 12.29 -14.73
N ALA A 33 11.62 12.82 -13.63
CA ALA A 33 11.22 14.21 -13.53
C ALA A 33 12.44 15.16 -13.63
N MET A 34 13.50 14.87 -12.87
CA MET A 34 14.74 15.65 -12.92
C MET A 34 15.41 15.61 -14.31
N GLU A 35 15.34 14.49 -15.00
CA GLU A 35 15.84 14.36 -16.36
C GLU A 35 15.06 15.25 -17.34
N LYS A 36 13.72 15.27 -17.24
CA LYS A 36 12.86 16.16 -18.04
C LYS A 36 13.14 17.64 -17.78
N LEU A 37 13.48 17.99 -16.55
CA LEU A 37 13.86 19.35 -16.15
C LEU A 37 15.31 19.71 -16.50
N GLY A 38 16.09 18.78 -17.07
CA GLY A 38 17.49 19.01 -17.41
C GLY A 38 18.45 19.08 -16.21
N GLN A 39 17.99 18.67 -15.02
CA GLN A 39 18.79 18.69 -13.77
C GLN A 39 19.78 17.53 -13.68
N ILE A 40 19.53 16.47 -14.45
CA ILE A 40 20.41 15.31 -14.59
C ILE A 40 20.59 14.97 -16.07
N PRO A 41 21.68 14.28 -16.47
CA PRO A 41 21.95 13.97 -17.87
C PRO A 41 20.89 13.08 -18.51
N LYS A 42 20.56 13.30 -19.77
CA LYS A 42 19.59 12.52 -20.54
C LYS A 42 19.95 11.01 -20.54
N GLY A 43 18.93 10.16 -20.39
CA GLY A 43 19.06 8.70 -20.37
C GLY A 43 19.50 8.13 -19.03
N THR A 44 19.73 8.96 -18.00
CA THR A 44 20.14 8.52 -16.66
C THR A 44 19.02 7.72 -15.98
N SER A 45 17.79 8.22 -16.00
CA SER A 45 16.64 7.53 -15.39
C SER A 45 16.43 6.12 -15.95
N ASN A 46 16.55 5.98 -17.27
CA ASN A 46 16.40 4.70 -17.95
C ASN A 46 17.56 3.73 -17.61
N ARG A 47 18.80 4.22 -17.47
CA ARG A 47 19.93 3.39 -17.03
C ARG A 47 19.79 2.96 -15.58
N ILE A 48 19.31 3.84 -14.69
CA ILE A 48 18.95 3.51 -13.30
C ILE A 48 17.88 2.43 -13.29
N LYS A 49 16.77 2.64 -13.97
CA LYS A 49 15.64 1.71 -14.05
C LYS A 49 16.03 0.29 -14.47
N LYS A 50 16.95 0.17 -15.44
CA LYS A 50 17.44 -1.13 -15.92
C LYS A 50 18.31 -1.87 -14.92
N LYS A 51 19.05 -1.16 -14.07
CA LYS A 51 20.00 -1.74 -13.11
C LYS A 51 19.47 -1.83 -11.69
N ALA A 52 18.53 -0.96 -11.34
CA ALA A 52 18.02 -0.84 -9.99
C ALA A 52 17.36 -2.15 -9.52
N LYS A 53 17.85 -2.64 -8.40
CA LYS A 53 17.35 -3.84 -7.71
C LYS A 53 17.56 -3.64 -6.22
N PHE A 54 16.84 -4.38 -5.43
CA PHE A 54 17.04 -4.42 -3.98
C PHE A 54 16.86 -5.84 -3.44
N LYS A 55 17.36 -6.05 -2.23
CA LYS A 55 17.15 -7.28 -1.47
C LYS A 55 16.82 -6.92 -0.03
N VAL A 56 15.63 -7.28 0.42
CA VAL A 56 15.13 -6.96 1.78
C VAL A 56 16.12 -7.36 2.87
N LYS A 57 16.60 -8.61 2.87
CA LYS A 57 17.57 -9.10 3.86
C LYS A 57 18.90 -8.34 3.89
N GLU A 58 19.31 -7.76 2.76
CA GLU A 58 20.52 -6.94 2.72
C GLU A 58 20.24 -5.53 3.26
N ILE A 59 19.04 -4.99 3.01
CA ILE A 59 18.59 -3.69 3.55
C ILE A 59 18.54 -3.77 5.08
N GLU A 60 17.90 -4.80 5.64
CA GLU A 60 17.84 -5.04 7.10
C GLU A 60 19.23 -5.02 7.75
N LYS A 61 20.20 -5.77 7.17
CA LYS A 61 21.58 -5.79 7.66
C LYS A 61 22.29 -4.44 7.59
N ILE A 62 21.97 -3.64 6.59
CA ILE A 62 22.54 -2.28 6.46
C ILE A 62 21.90 -1.37 7.49
N GLU A 63 20.58 -1.48 7.69
CA GLU A 63 19.82 -0.71 8.64
C GLU A 63 20.26 -0.94 10.08
N GLU A 64 20.63 -2.18 10.46
CA GLU A 64 21.22 -2.49 11.76
C GLU A 64 22.43 -1.60 12.08
N LYS A 65 23.19 -1.20 11.04
CA LYS A 65 24.39 -0.36 11.19
C LYS A 65 24.07 1.13 11.05
N THR A 66 23.28 1.49 10.06
CA THR A 66 22.98 2.90 9.72
C THR A 66 21.94 3.51 10.66
N LYS A 67 21.10 2.66 11.29
CA LYS A 67 19.96 3.07 12.11
C LYS A 67 19.00 4.02 11.37
N HIS A 68 18.93 3.86 10.05
CA HIS A 68 18.10 4.69 9.18
C HIS A 68 17.65 3.87 7.97
N ASP A 69 16.36 3.67 7.84
CA ASP A 69 15.71 2.82 6.85
C ASP A 69 15.93 3.28 5.39
N VAL A 70 15.65 4.57 5.09
CA VAL A 70 15.81 5.11 3.73
C VAL A 70 17.28 5.08 3.30
N ILE A 71 18.22 5.41 4.18
CA ILE A 71 19.67 5.34 3.88
C ILE A 71 20.07 3.89 3.62
N ALA A 72 19.57 2.94 4.39
CA ALA A 72 19.84 1.52 4.19
C ALA A 72 19.35 1.03 2.82
N PHE A 73 18.12 1.40 2.47
CA PHE A 73 17.54 1.11 1.17
C PHE A 73 18.38 1.71 0.02
N LEU A 74 18.66 3.00 0.07
CA LEU A 74 19.46 3.71 -0.95
C LEU A 74 20.86 3.10 -1.09
N THR A 75 21.50 2.75 0.01
CA THR A 75 22.82 2.07 0.03
C THR A 75 22.74 0.70 -0.67
N ASN A 76 21.66 -0.05 -0.44
CA ASN A 76 21.48 -1.33 -1.12
C ASN A 76 21.27 -1.14 -2.64
N VAL A 77 20.40 -0.22 -3.05
CA VAL A 77 20.14 0.08 -4.48
C VAL A 77 21.40 0.58 -5.18
N ALA A 78 22.20 1.42 -4.53
CA ALA A 78 23.44 1.97 -5.08
C ALA A 78 24.44 0.88 -5.47
N LYS A 79 24.49 -0.26 -4.78
CA LYS A 79 25.36 -1.40 -5.13
C LYS A 79 25.07 -1.94 -6.54
N TYR A 80 23.82 -1.90 -6.96
CA TYR A 80 23.39 -2.43 -8.27
C TYR A 80 23.47 -1.36 -9.36
N VAL A 81 23.12 -0.13 -9.03
CA VAL A 81 23.10 1.00 -9.99
C VAL A 81 24.51 1.49 -10.33
N GLY A 82 25.40 1.50 -9.34
CA GLY A 82 26.78 1.98 -9.50
C GLY A 82 26.88 3.50 -9.53
N ALA A 83 27.72 4.05 -10.40
CA ALA A 83 28.06 5.49 -10.41
C ALA A 83 26.87 6.44 -10.57
N GLU A 84 25.80 5.99 -11.18
CA GLU A 84 24.58 6.80 -11.38
C GLU A 84 23.70 6.92 -10.13
N SER A 85 23.99 6.14 -9.08
CA SER A 85 23.30 6.23 -7.79
C SER A 85 23.36 7.61 -7.15
N ARG A 86 24.34 8.42 -7.51
CA ARG A 86 24.46 9.84 -7.09
C ARG A 86 23.28 10.74 -7.48
N TYR A 87 22.46 10.29 -8.42
CA TYR A 87 21.26 11.01 -8.86
C TYR A 87 19.99 10.53 -8.15
N ILE A 88 20.04 9.36 -7.50
CA ILE A 88 18.93 8.83 -6.71
C ILE A 88 18.82 9.66 -5.43
N HIS A 89 17.60 9.94 -5.01
CA HIS A 89 17.29 10.73 -3.80
C HIS A 89 17.81 12.18 -3.81
N LYS A 90 18.19 12.68 -4.97
CA LYS A 90 18.69 14.05 -5.09
C LYS A 90 17.54 15.05 -4.91
N GLY A 91 17.68 15.91 -3.89
CA GLY A 91 16.67 16.94 -3.58
C GLY A 91 15.40 16.43 -2.88
N LEU A 92 15.38 15.18 -2.47
CA LEU A 92 14.29 14.59 -1.69
C LEU A 92 14.69 14.47 -0.22
N THR A 93 13.67 14.39 0.63
CA THR A 93 13.82 14.00 2.04
C THR A 93 13.26 12.59 2.24
N SER A 94 13.60 11.96 3.37
CA SER A 94 13.03 10.64 3.72
C SER A 94 11.50 10.68 3.77
N SER A 95 10.90 11.77 4.28
CA SER A 95 9.44 11.92 4.35
C SER A 95 8.77 11.93 2.98
N ASP A 96 9.42 12.48 1.95
CA ASP A 96 8.87 12.46 0.59
C ASP A 96 8.63 11.02 0.09
N ILE A 97 9.52 10.10 0.46
CA ILE A 97 9.41 8.69 0.10
C ILE A 97 8.46 7.95 1.06
N LEU A 98 8.60 8.16 2.37
CA LEU A 98 7.83 7.45 3.39
C LEU A 98 6.33 7.76 3.27
N ASP A 99 5.96 9.04 3.25
CA ASP A 99 4.56 9.47 3.26
C ASP A 99 3.87 9.15 1.93
N THR A 100 4.59 9.33 0.82
CA THR A 100 4.06 8.99 -0.51
C THR A 100 3.85 7.48 -0.65
N SER A 101 4.82 6.67 -0.22
CA SER A 101 4.69 5.22 -0.28
C SER A 101 3.58 4.69 0.61
N PHE A 102 3.43 5.26 1.81
CA PHE A 102 2.33 4.93 2.72
C PHE A 102 0.98 5.26 2.10
N SER A 103 0.84 6.42 1.46
CA SER A 103 -0.37 6.80 0.73
C SER A 103 -0.70 5.83 -0.40
N ILE A 104 0.30 5.36 -1.14
CA ILE A 104 0.12 4.34 -2.19
C ILE A 104 -0.36 3.02 -1.59
N GLN A 105 0.22 2.55 -0.49
CA GLN A 105 -0.20 1.32 0.19
C GLN A 105 -1.63 1.43 0.73
N LEU A 106 -2.01 2.59 1.28
CA LEU A 106 -3.39 2.86 1.69
C LEU A 106 -4.35 2.80 0.50
N ASN A 107 -3.98 3.39 -0.63
CA ASN A 107 -4.79 3.35 -1.85
C ASN A 107 -4.95 1.92 -2.38
N GLN A 108 -3.86 1.14 -2.43
CA GLN A 108 -3.89 -0.27 -2.81
C GLN A 108 -4.84 -1.07 -1.91
N SER A 109 -4.77 -0.86 -0.60
CA SER A 109 -5.62 -1.54 0.39
C SER A 109 -7.09 -1.12 0.26
N SER A 110 -7.35 0.17 0.11
CA SER A 110 -8.69 0.75 -0.03
C SER A 110 -9.40 0.21 -1.26
N ASN A 111 -8.71 0.10 -2.38
CA ASN A 111 -9.28 -0.45 -3.62
C ASN A 111 -9.76 -1.90 -3.45
N ILE A 112 -9.02 -2.71 -2.70
CA ILE A 112 -9.42 -4.09 -2.39
C ILE A 112 -10.65 -4.12 -1.49
N ILE A 113 -10.68 -3.27 -0.46
CA ILE A 113 -11.80 -3.17 0.48
C ILE A 113 -13.05 -2.69 -0.24
N LEU A 114 -12.95 -1.61 -1.02
CA LEU A 114 -14.08 -1.06 -1.80
C LEU A 114 -14.65 -2.09 -2.76
N GLY A 115 -13.80 -2.80 -3.51
CA GLY A 115 -14.25 -3.89 -4.37
C GLY A 115 -14.95 -5.02 -3.64
N GLY A 116 -14.54 -5.29 -2.39
CA GLY A 116 -15.23 -6.23 -1.49
C GLY A 116 -16.61 -5.73 -1.05
N LEU A 117 -16.70 -4.46 -0.67
CA LEU A 117 -17.95 -3.83 -0.24
C LEU A 117 -18.97 -3.76 -1.38
N GLU A 118 -18.53 -3.46 -2.60
CA GLU A 118 -19.43 -3.48 -3.77
C GLU A 118 -20.03 -4.88 -4.02
N LYS A 119 -19.21 -5.93 -3.93
CA LYS A 119 -19.69 -7.32 -4.06
C LYS A 119 -20.67 -7.67 -2.96
N LEU A 120 -20.40 -7.27 -1.72
CA LEU A 120 -21.29 -7.47 -0.58
C LEU A 120 -22.62 -6.74 -0.80
N SER A 121 -22.59 -5.46 -1.15
CA SER A 121 -23.78 -4.65 -1.43
C SER A 121 -24.66 -5.28 -2.51
N LYS A 122 -24.07 -5.70 -3.64
CA LYS A 122 -24.80 -6.40 -4.72
C LYS A 122 -25.44 -7.71 -4.22
N SER A 123 -24.74 -8.47 -3.37
CA SER A 123 -25.25 -9.73 -2.81
C SER A 123 -26.41 -9.51 -1.84
N LEU A 124 -26.27 -8.52 -0.95
CA LEU A 124 -27.35 -8.16 -0.02
C LEU A 124 -28.60 -7.67 -0.76
N LEU A 125 -28.42 -6.81 -1.76
CA LEU A 125 -29.54 -6.31 -2.57
C LEU A 125 -30.26 -7.45 -3.30
N ARG A 126 -29.51 -8.42 -3.84
CA ARG A 126 -30.07 -9.60 -4.50
C ARG A 126 -30.91 -10.44 -3.52
N ILE A 127 -30.38 -10.68 -2.31
CA ILE A 127 -31.08 -11.45 -1.27
C ILE A 127 -32.33 -10.69 -0.80
N ALA A 128 -32.21 -9.39 -0.54
CA ALA A 128 -33.34 -8.56 -0.13
C ALA A 128 -34.47 -8.56 -1.17
N LYS A 129 -34.14 -8.42 -2.46
CA LYS A 129 -35.15 -8.51 -3.53
C LYS A 129 -35.80 -9.88 -3.61
N LYS A 130 -35.01 -10.96 -3.49
CA LYS A 130 -35.51 -12.35 -3.53
C LYS A 130 -36.47 -12.64 -2.37
N HIS A 131 -36.16 -12.16 -1.18
CA HIS A 131 -36.88 -12.45 0.05
C HIS A 131 -37.78 -11.30 0.53
N LYS A 132 -38.15 -10.38 -0.35
CA LYS A 132 -38.98 -9.21 -0.01
C LYS A 132 -40.26 -9.55 0.71
N TYR A 133 -40.89 -10.66 0.36
CA TYR A 133 -42.15 -11.11 0.93
C TYR A 133 -42.01 -12.37 1.79
N THR A 134 -40.80 -12.77 2.12
CA THR A 134 -40.58 -13.92 3.03
C THR A 134 -40.92 -13.49 4.45
N LEU A 135 -41.88 -14.15 5.06
CA LEU A 135 -42.26 -13.91 6.45
C LEU A 135 -41.11 -14.32 7.37
N CYS A 136 -40.71 -13.42 8.23
CA CYS A 136 -39.73 -13.68 9.28
C CYS A 136 -40.31 -13.21 10.61
N LEU A 137 -40.52 -14.15 11.52
CA LEU A 137 -40.91 -13.84 12.87
C LEU A 137 -39.67 -13.60 13.72
N SER A 138 -39.63 -12.46 14.39
CA SER A 138 -38.63 -12.15 15.40
C SER A 138 -39.30 -11.85 16.74
N LEU A 139 -38.54 -11.85 17.81
CA LEU A 139 -39.04 -11.55 19.16
C LEU A 139 -39.76 -10.21 19.23
N ILE A 140 -39.35 -9.20 18.42
CA ILE A 140 -40.04 -7.91 18.36
C ILE A 140 -41.43 -7.99 17.72
N HIS A 141 -41.74 -9.07 16.99
CA HIS A 141 -43.07 -9.33 16.42
C HIS A 141 -43.91 -10.29 17.26
N ILE A 142 -43.27 -11.01 18.18
CA ILE A 142 -43.95 -12.00 19.04
C ILE A 142 -44.32 -11.38 20.39
N SER A 143 -43.48 -10.48 20.89
CA SER A 143 -43.78 -9.73 22.13
C SER A 143 -44.16 -8.31 21.75
N GLU A 144 -45.40 -7.93 22.04
CA GLU A 144 -45.74 -6.51 22.03
C GLU A 144 -44.80 -5.77 22.98
N PRO A 145 -44.24 -4.62 22.56
CA PRO A 145 -43.60 -3.77 23.51
C PRO A 145 -44.66 -3.39 24.53
N THR A 146 -44.53 -3.90 25.74
CA THR A 146 -45.37 -3.50 26.88
C THR A 146 -45.19 -1.99 27.02
N ARG A 147 -46.06 -1.22 26.37
CA ARG A 147 -46.29 0.15 26.79
C ARG A 147 -46.80 0.09 28.21
N PRO A 148 -46.15 0.72 29.18
CA PRO A 148 -46.80 0.92 30.46
C PRO A 148 -48.07 1.71 30.17
N THR A 149 -49.23 1.06 30.32
CA THR A 149 -50.48 1.79 30.41
C THR A 149 -50.44 2.52 31.74
N TRP A 150 -50.02 3.76 31.70
CA TRP A 150 -50.23 4.67 32.81
C TRP A 150 -51.73 4.94 32.84
N ILE A 151 -52.40 4.35 33.80
CA ILE A 151 -53.75 4.75 34.26
C ILE A 151 -53.57 5.91 35.19
#